data_8f84514c0fe14cd35d0139d59476d7ee
#
_entry.id   8f84514c0fe14cd35d0139d59476d7ee
#
_cell.length_a   1.000
_cell.length_b   1.000
_cell.length_c   1.000
_cell.angle_alpha   90.00
_cell.angle_beta   90.00
_cell.angle_gamma   90.00
#
_symmetry.space_group_name_H-M   'P 1'
#
loop_
_entity.id
_entity.type
_entity.pdbx_description
1 polymer ?
#
loop_
_entity_poly.entity_id
_entity_poly.type
_entity_poly.pdbx_seq_one_letter_code
_entity_poly.pdbx_strand_id
1 'polypeptide(L)'
;FSSMKFIIFTNLEDTPIDECMVIPDNVLCISAVNAVEHGGKVIPAPYGVQRRMSPSDDRIDHLQKAMRNIPNATKLLYVNHNDNSHKEREGLKDMFRDWATVQDNRIDYQTFLADLADHKFVLCPRGNAIDCHRNWEVLYMRRVPVMKTNPYLMDLFYDYPVLWVNDYADVTEDLLELNNHLYEEAQEMDLSPLTLPIFFDKIINKYAGANG
;
A
#
# COMPACT_ATOMS: atom_id res chain seq x y z
N PHE A 1 12.64 16.54 -31.34
CA PHE A 1 12.36 15.89 -30.03
C PHE A 1 13.43 16.24 -28.96
N SER A 2 14.61 16.76 -29.32
CA SER A 2 15.70 17.04 -28.34
C SER A 2 15.38 18.19 -27.36
N SER A 3 14.39 19.03 -27.62
CA SER A 3 13.98 20.12 -26.71
C SER A 3 12.79 19.78 -25.82
N MET A 4 12.13 18.65 -26.05
CA MET A 4 11.00 18.20 -25.23
C MET A 4 11.50 17.46 -24.01
N LYS A 5 10.92 17.77 -22.85
CA LYS A 5 11.16 17.06 -21.59
C LYS A 5 9.95 16.22 -21.24
N PHE A 6 10.17 15.05 -20.64
CA PHE A 6 9.13 14.07 -20.36
C PHE A 6 9.10 13.70 -18.89
N ILE A 7 7.88 13.55 -18.36
CA ILE A 7 7.58 12.83 -17.13
C ILE A 7 6.81 11.59 -17.56
N ILE A 8 7.28 10.41 -17.19
CA ILE A 8 6.71 9.13 -17.59
C ILE A 8 6.03 8.49 -16.36
N PHE A 9 4.79 8.06 -16.53
CA PHE A 9 4.07 7.27 -15.54
C PHE A 9 3.86 5.86 -16.07
N THR A 10 4.32 4.87 -15.31
CA THR A 10 4.10 3.46 -15.61
C THR A 10 3.31 2.82 -14.49
N ASN A 11 2.43 1.89 -14.82
CA ASN A 11 1.68 1.13 -13.82
C ASN A 11 1.40 -0.30 -14.30
N LEU A 12 0.91 -1.13 -13.36
CA LEU A 12 0.43 -2.49 -13.62
C LEU A 12 1.49 -3.51 -14.05
N GLU A 13 2.76 -3.27 -13.74
CA GLU A 13 3.81 -4.26 -13.95
C GLU A 13 4.26 -4.85 -12.61
N ASP A 14 4.25 -6.18 -12.53
CA ASP A 14 4.87 -6.90 -11.41
C ASP A 14 6.41 -6.98 -11.59
N THR A 15 6.90 -6.67 -12.80
CA THR A 15 8.32 -6.63 -13.11
C THR A 15 8.93 -5.33 -12.57
N PRO A 16 9.93 -5.40 -11.72
CA PRO A 16 10.57 -4.21 -11.18
C PRO A 16 11.34 -3.44 -12.24
N ILE A 17 11.32 -2.10 -12.15
CA ILE A 17 12.29 -1.25 -12.84
C ILE A 17 13.56 -1.28 -12.00
N ASP A 18 14.65 -1.68 -12.60
CA ASP A 18 15.96 -1.78 -11.98
C ASP A 18 16.99 -0.77 -12.54
N GLU A 19 18.16 -0.74 -11.93
CA GLU A 19 19.28 0.13 -12.30
C GLU A 19 19.85 -0.11 -13.71
N CYS A 20 19.47 -1.22 -14.37
CA CYS A 20 19.93 -1.54 -15.73
C CYS A 20 19.23 -0.71 -16.81
N MET A 21 18.16 0.02 -16.46
CA MET A 21 17.44 0.85 -17.41
C MET A 21 18.22 2.12 -17.78
N VAL A 22 18.50 2.31 -19.06
CA VAL A 22 19.07 3.56 -19.58
C VAL A 22 17.96 4.60 -19.76
N ILE A 23 17.96 5.63 -18.93
CA ILE A 23 16.98 6.72 -18.99
C ILE A 23 17.56 7.90 -19.79
N PRO A 24 16.94 8.30 -20.91
CA PRO A 24 17.38 9.43 -21.71
C PRO A 24 17.44 10.76 -20.91
N ASP A 25 18.34 11.67 -21.31
CA ASP A 25 18.56 12.94 -20.61
C ASP A 25 17.32 13.86 -20.60
N ASN A 26 16.48 13.78 -21.63
CA ASN A 26 15.25 14.54 -21.73
C ASN A 26 14.08 13.94 -20.94
N VAL A 27 14.25 12.80 -20.27
CA VAL A 27 13.31 12.29 -19.27
C VAL A 27 13.65 12.89 -17.91
N LEU A 28 12.74 13.67 -17.36
CA LEU A 28 12.87 14.33 -16.05
C LEU A 28 12.71 13.33 -14.91
N CYS A 29 11.68 12.50 -14.98
CA CYS A 29 11.49 11.38 -14.07
C CYS A 29 10.61 10.29 -14.69
N ILE A 30 10.70 9.09 -14.13
CA ILE A 30 9.80 7.96 -14.36
C ILE A 30 9.14 7.63 -13.02
N SER A 31 7.83 7.78 -12.93
CA SER A 31 7.05 7.30 -11.79
C SER A 31 6.56 5.89 -12.09
N ALA A 32 7.03 4.91 -11.35
CA ALA A 32 6.81 3.51 -11.66
C ALA A 32 6.32 2.71 -10.45
N VAL A 33 5.38 1.81 -10.70
CA VAL A 33 5.01 0.76 -9.74
C VAL A 33 6.14 -0.27 -9.69
N ASN A 34 6.46 -0.75 -8.50
CA ASN A 34 7.54 -1.74 -8.29
C ASN A 34 8.95 -1.29 -8.71
N ALA A 35 9.27 -0.03 -8.56
CA ALA A 35 10.64 0.44 -8.71
C ALA A 35 11.52 -0.16 -7.59
N VAL A 36 12.41 -1.08 -7.92
CA VAL A 36 13.37 -1.66 -6.95
C VAL A 36 14.43 -0.63 -6.60
N GLU A 37 14.94 0.05 -7.60
CA GLU A 37 15.82 1.20 -7.50
C GLU A 37 15.00 2.46 -7.76
N HIS A 38 14.88 3.34 -6.79
CA HIS A 38 14.15 4.60 -6.92
C HIS A 38 15.07 5.83 -6.75
N GLY A 39 16.35 5.64 -6.78
CA GLY A 39 17.31 6.74 -6.82
C GLY A 39 17.25 7.55 -8.12
N GLY A 40 17.62 8.82 -8.06
CA GLY A 40 17.78 9.65 -9.25
C GLY A 40 16.46 9.99 -9.95
N LYS A 41 16.25 9.48 -11.16
CA LYS A 41 15.09 9.79 -12.01
C LYS A 41 13.90 8.85 -11.83
N VAL A 42 14.04 7.74 -11.10
CA VAL A 42 12.96 6.80 -10.86
C VAL A 42 12.37 7.05 -9.47
N ILE A 43 11.06 7.19 -9.41
CA ILE A 43 10.31 7.42 -8.17
C ILE A 43 9.18 6.41 -8.02
N PRO A 44 8.86 5.98 -6.80
CA PRO A 44 7.79 5.03 -6.59
C PRO A 44 6.42 5.61 -6.99
N ALA A 45 5.63 4.77 -7.66
CA ALA A 45 4.22 5.03 -7.92
C ALA A 45 3.35 4.06 -7.10
N PRO A 46 2.17 4.51 -6.62
CA PRO A 46 1.26 3.64 -5.88
C PRO A 46 0.65 2.56 -6.77
N TYR A 47 0.58 1.34 -6.29
CA TYR A 47 -0.23 0.29 -6.91
C TYR A 47 -1.73 0.61 -6.77
N GLY A 48 -2.08 1.27 -5.66
CA GLY A 48 -3.44 1.70 -5.36
C GLY A 48 -4.40 0.54 -5.10
N VAL A 49 -5.70 0.86 -4.99
CA VAL A 49 -6.75 -0.16 -4.85
C VAL A 49 -6.96 -0.91 -6.16
N GLN A 50 -7.44 -2.14 -6.07
CA GLN A 50 -7.68 -2.95 -7.25
C GLN A 50 -8.72 -2.28 -8.17
N ARG A 51 -8.31 -2.01 -9.41
CA ARG A 51 -9.22 -1.47 -10.42
C ARG A 51 -10.33 -2.48 -10.76
N ARG A 52 -11.42 -1.96 -11.29
CA ARG A 52 -12.51 -2.79 -11.82
C ARG A 52 -11.98 -3.67 -12.97
N MET A 53 -12.10 -4.98 -12.81
CA MET A 53 -11.60 -5.97 -13.79
C MET A 53 -12.65 -6.31 -14.84
N SER A 54 -13.93 -6.06 -14.56
CA SER A 54 -15.05 -6.26 -15.46
C SER A 54 -16.17 -5.25 -15.14
N PRO A 55 -17.16 -5.04 -16.03
CA PRO A 55 -18.31 -4.20 -15.73
C PRO A 55 -19.13 -4.65 -14.51
N SER A 56 -19.08 -5.93 -14.15
CA SER A 56 -19.75 -6.49 -12.98
C SER A 56 -18.90 -6.48 -11.70
N ASP A 57 -17.66 -6.00 -11.77
CA ASP A 57 -16.80 -5.87 -10.59
C ASP A 57 -17.19 -4.61 -9.82
N ASP A 58 -17.74 -4.80 -8.63
CA ASP A 58 -18.29 -3.76 -7.76
C ASP A 58 -17.40 -3.45 -6.54
N ARG A 59 -16.15 -3.91 -6.52
CA ARG A 59 -15.23 -3.71 -5.40
C ARG A 59 -15.02 -2.25 -5.06
N ILE A 60 -14.85 -1.39 -6.05
CA ILE A 60 -14.69 0.06 -5.83
C ILE A 60 -15.93 0.63 -5.16
N ASP A 61 -17.13 0.23 -5.62
CA ASP A 61 -18.39 0.69 -5.06
C ASP A 61 -18.55 0.22 -3.60
N HIS A 62 -18.15 -1.03 -3.30
CA HIS A 62 -18.14 -1.57 -1.94
C HIS A 62 -17.16 -0.82 -1.03
N LEU A 63 -15.94 -0.56 -1.49
CA LEU A 63 -14.94 0.21 -0.74
C LEU A 63 -15.47 1.63 -0.45
N GLN A 64 -15.96 2.33 -1.45
CA GLN A 64 -16.53 3.67 -1.28
C GLN A 64 -17.72 3.69 -0.31
N LYS A 65 -18.57 2.65 -0.33
CA LYS A 65 -19.66 2.52 0.61
C LYS A 65 -19.14 2.28 2.03
N ALA A 66 -18.17 1.40 2.21
CA ALA A 66 -17.56 1.11 3.51
C ALA A 66 -16.90 2.34 4.13
N MET A 67 -16.18 3.14 3.31
CA MET A 67 -15.51 4.37 3.75
C MET A 67 -16.45 5.45 4.30
N ARG A 68 -17.75 5.43 3.98
CA ARG A 68 -18.72 6.45 4.44
C ARG A 68 -19.02 6.35 5.93
N ASN A 69 -18.89 5.17 6.51
CA ASN A 69 -19.16 4.94 7.93
C ASN A 69 -18.29 3.80 8.46
N ILE A 70 -17.04 4.13 8.78
CA ILE A 70 -16.08 3.17 9.31
C ILE A 70 -16.24 3.13 10.83
N PRO A 71 -16.61 1.98 11.43
CA PRO A 71 -16.75 1.86 12.88
C PRO A 71 -15.39 1.92 13.57
N ASN A 72 -15.37 2.21 14.86
CA ASN A 72 -14.17 2.00 15.67
C ASN A 72 -13.79 0.52 15.69
N ALA A 73 -12.51 0.22 15.53
CA ALA A 73 -12.01 -1.14 15.61
C ALA A 73 -12.12 -1.69 17.04
N THR A 74 -12.54 -2.96 17.15
CA THR A 74 -12.65 -3.65 18.44
C THR A 74 -11.55 -4.69 18.66
N LYS A 75 -10.86 -5.08 17.59
CA LYS A 75 -9.80 -6.09 17.59
C LYS A 75 -8.45 -5.50 17.23
N LEU A 76 -7.39 -6.20 17.56
CA LEU A 76 -6.03 -5.70 17.42
C LEU A 76 -5.44 -5.98 16.02
N LEU A 77 -5.22 -7.23 15.64
CA LEU A 77 -4.55 -7.61 14.40
C LEU A 77 -5.41 -8.51 13.51
N TYR A 78 -5.46 -8.16 12.22
CA TYR A 78 -6.03 -8.98 11.17
C TYR A 78 -4.96 -9.56 10.25
N VAL A 79 -4.99 -10.87 10.02
CA VAL A 79 -4.09 -11.61 9.15
C VAL A 79 -4.90 -12.32 8.07
N ASN A 80 -4.85 -11.78 6.86
CA ASN A 80 -5.54 -12.33 5.69
C ASN A 80 -4.68 -12.13 4.45
N HIS A 81 -4.11 -13.19 3.92
CA HIS A 81 -3.35 -13.17 2.66
C HIS A 81 -3.41 -14.54 1.98
N ASN A 82 -3.11 -14.54 0.68
CA ASN A 82 -2.89 -15.78 -0.06
C ASN A 82 -1.42 -16.18 0.07
N ASP A 83 -1.16 -17.33 0.65
CA ASP A 83 0.19 -17.82 0.95
C ASP A 83 1.01 -18.08 -0.33
N ASN A 84 0.34 -18.42 -1.44
CA ASN A 84 1.00 -18.79 -2.70
C ASN A 84 1.53 -17.60 -3.52
N SER A 85 1.31 -16.35 -3.09
CA SER A 85 1.73 -15.18 -3.88
C SER A 85 3.21 -14.84 -3.72
N HIS A 86 3.82 -15.13 -2.58
CA HIS A 86 5.22 -14.86 -2.32
C HIS A 86 5.72 -15.70 -1.13
N LYS A 87 6.98 -16.15 -1.19
CA LYS A 87 7.61 -16.96 -0.13
C LYS A 87 7.60 -16.31 1.27
N GLU A 88 7.59 -15.00 1.34
CA GLU A 88 7.52 -14.24 2.60
C GLU A 88 6.22 -14.50 3.38
N ARG A 89 5.19 -15.00 2.71
CA ARG A 89 3.89 -15.30 3.32
C ARG A 89 3.79 -16.70 3.94
N GLU A 90 4.76 -17.55 3.64
CA GLU A 90 4.78 -18.93 4.13
C GLU A 90 4.88 -18.93 5.67
N GLY A 91 3.95 -19.63 6.33
CA GLY A 91 3.91 -19.77 7.78
C GLY A 91 3.48 -18.54 8.59
N LEU A 92 3.26 -17.36 7.95
CA LEU A 92 2.86 -16.17 8.70
C LEU A 92 1.54 -16.36 9.44
N LYS A 93 0.55 -17.02 8.84
CA LYS A 93 -0.73 -17.27 9.50
C LYS A 93 -0.58 -18.07 10.79
N ASP A 94 0.26 -19.10 10.76
CA ASP A 94 0.50 -19.95 11.93
C ASP A 94 1.20 -19.19 13.06
N MET A 95 2.07 -18.25 12.72
CA MET A 95 2.77 -17.39 13.67
C MET A 95 1.81 -16.54 14.54
N PHE A 96 0.65 -16.14 13.97
CA PHE A 96 -0.30 -15.23 14.64
C PHE A 96 -1.56 -15.94 15.15
N ARG A 97 -1.71 -17.23 14.91
CA ARG A 97 -2.97 -17.97 15.13
C ARG A 97 -3.47 -17.93 16.55
N ASP A 98 -2.58 -17.89 17.54
CA ASP A 98 -2.94 -17.99 18.94
C ASP A 98 -3.57 -16.71 19.52
N TRP A 99 -3.34 -15.54 18.87
CA TRP A 99 -3.76 -14.25 19.44
C TRP A 99 -4.39 -13.27 18.45
N ALA A 100 -4.15 -13.43 17.15
CA ALA A 100 -4.71 -12.55 16.13
C ALA A 100 -5.93 -13.17 15.43
N THR A 101 -6.70 -12.35 14.74
CA THR A 101 -7.73 -12.85 13.83
C THR A 101 -7.09 -13.32 12.53
N VAL A 102 -7.04 -14.63 12.31
CA VAL A 102 -6.45 -15.24 11.11
C VAL A 102 -7.55 -15.77 10.20
N GLN A 103 -7.55 -15.33 8.93
CA GLN A 103 -8.48 -15.79 7.90
C GLN A 103 -7.79 -16.78 6.96
N ASP A 104 -8.19 -18.05 7.03
CA ASP A 104 -7.62 -19.12 6.20
C ASP A 104 -8.31 -19.25 4.85
N ASN A 105 -9.62 -19.01 4.83
CA ASN A 105 -10.42 -19.20 3.64
C ASN A 105 -10.50 -17.94 2.79
N ARG A 106 -10.75 -18.14 1.50
CA ARG A 106 -11.13 -17.04 0.63
C ARG A 106 -12.53 -16.54 1.03
N ILE A 107 -12.65 -15.26 1.27
CA ILE A 107 -13.90 -14.56 1.58
C ILE A 107 -14.27 -13.59 0.47
N ASP A 108 -15.52 -13.17 0.42
CA ASP A 108 -15.96 -12.12 -0.48
C ASP A 108 -15.39 -10.74 -0.03
N TYR A 109 -15.44 -9.78 -0.95
CA TYR A 109 -14.81 -8.48 -0.72
C TYR A 109 -15.52 -7.64 0.35
N GLN A 110 -16.85 -7.79 0.51
CA GLN A 110 -17.60 -7.06 1.53
C GLN A 110 -17.24 -7.57 2.92
N THR A 111 -17.18 -8.89 3.10
CA THR A 111 -16.71 -9.53 4.33
C THR A 111 -15.26 -9.09 4.65
N PHE A 112 -14.38 -9.07 3.66
CA PHE A 112 -13.01 -8.58 3.83
C PHE A 112 -12.97 -7.13 4.33
N LEU A 113 -13.78 -6.22 3.77
CA LEU A 113 -13.84 -4.83 4.23
C LEU A 113 -14.42 -4.69 5.64
N ALA A 114 -15.40 -5.53 5.99
CA ALA A 114 -15.94 -5.56 7.35
C ALA A 114 -14.90 -6.04 8.37
N ASP A 115 -14.14 -7.08 8.01
CA ASP A 115 -13.03 -7.56 8.84
C ASP A 115 -11.93 -6.48 8.99
N LEU A 116 -11.55 -5.78 7.90
CA LEU A 116 -10.64 -4.65 7.98
C LEU A 116 -11.15 -3.59 8.96
N ALA A 117 -12.43 -3.25 8.87
CA ALA A 117 -13.04 -2.23 9.72
C ALA A 117 -13.04 -2.59 11.21
N ASP A 118 -13.00 -3.86 11.56
CA ASP A 118 -13.05 -4.34 12.95
C ASP A 118 -11.66 -4.42 13.62
N HIS A 119 -10.57 -4.24 12.87
CA HIS A 119 -9.21 -4.39 13.39
C HIS A 119 -8.41 -3.10 13.28
N LYS A 120 -7.59 -2.78 14.31
CA LYS A 120 -6.70 -1.61 14.32
C LYS A 120 -5.55 -1.77 13.34
N PHE A 121 -4.92 -2.94 13.33
CA PHE A 121 -3.75 -3.28 12.52
C PHE A 121 -4.05 -4.42 11.56
N VAL A 122 -3.43 -4.38 10.39
CA VAL A 122 -3.59 -5.40 9.35
C VAL A 122 -2.24 -5.82 8.84
N LEU A 123 -1.94 -7.12 8.87
CA LEU A 123 -0.69 -7.65 8.35
C LEU A 123 -0.67 -7.55 6.82
N CYS A 124 0.32 -6.84 6.27
CA CYS A 124 0.42 -6.52 4.86
C CYS A 124 1.74 -7.05 4.24
N PRO A 125 1.92 -8.40 4.18
CA PRO A 125 3.09 -8.97 3.52
C PRO A 125 2.99 -8.73 2.00
N ARG A 126 4.16 -8.49 1.37
CA ARG A 126 4.23 -8.31 -0.08
C ARG A 126 3.61 -9.50 -0.83
N GLY A 127 3.12 -9.23 -2.04
CA GLY A 127 2.70 -10.24 -2.99
C GLY A 127 3.75 -10.47 -4.08
N ASN A 128 3.31 -10.76 -5.32
CA ASN A 128 4.19 -10.77 -6.49
C ASN A 128 4.88 -9.41 -6.63
N ALA A 129 4.11 -8.34 -6.51
CA ALA A 129 4.62 -6.99 -6.44
C ALA A 129 5.12 -6.63 -5.04
N ILE A 130 6.00 -5.62 -4.93
CA ILE A 130 6.50 -5.07 -3.66
C ILE A 130 5.36 -4.34 -2.94
N ASP A 131 4.67 -3.43 -3.65
CA ASP A 131 3.43 -2.82 -3.20
C ASP A 131 2.24 -3.71 -3.59
N CYS A 132 1.17 -3.69 -2.83
CA CYS A 132 -0.03 -4.46 -3.13
C CYS A 132 -1.31 -3.68 -2.77
N HIS A 133 -2.41 -4.03 -3.43
CA HIS A 133 -3.72 -3.38 -3.25
C HIS A 133 -4.15 -3.31 -1.79
N ARG A 134 -3.85 -4.34 -0.99
CA ARG A 134 -4.20 -4.40 0.43
C ARG A 134 -3.65 -3.23 1.23
N ASN A 135 -2.41 -2.78 0.95
CA ASN A 135 -1.80 -1.67 1.66
C ASN A 135 -2.69 -0.42 1.58
N TRP A 136 -3.22 -0.16 0.38
CA TRP A 136 -4.09 0.97 0.09
C TRP A 136 -5.51 0.78 0.65
N GLU A 137 -6.07 -0.43 0.51
CA GLU A 137 -7.39 -0.76 1.08
C GLU A 137 -7.41 -0.57 2.60
N VAL A 138 -6.33 -0.94 3.28
CA VAL A 138 -6.15 -0.74 4.73
C VAL A 138 -6.15 0.74 5.08
N LEU A 139 -5.39 1.58 4.35
CA LEU A 139 -5.37 3.03 4.56
C LEU A 139 -6.72 3.67 4.28
N TYR A 140 -7.41 3.31 3.17
CA TYR A 140 -8.75 3.82 2.87
C TYR A 140 -9.77 3.44 3.95
N MET A 141 -9.59 2.32 4.61
CA MET A 141 -10.39 1.90 5.76
C MET A 141 -9.90 2.50 7.09
N ARG A 142 -8.99 3.50 7.06
CA ARG A 142 -8.44 4.17 8.25
C ARG A 142 -7.87 3.18 9.26
N ARG A 143 -7.13 2.19 8.76
CA ARG A 143 -6.45 1.16 9.55
C ARG A 143 -4.95 1.24 9.31
N VAL A 144 -4.17 0.63 10.18
CA VAL A 144 -2.71 0.69 10.14
C VAL A 144 -2.18 -0.56 9.44
N PRO A 145 -1.57 -0.44 8.26
CA PRO A 145 -0.87 -1.56 7.67
C PRO A 145 0.43 -1.86 8.46
N VAL A 146 0.64 -3.13 8.78
CA VAL A 146 1.90 -3.64 9.34
C VAL A 146 2.73 -4.18 8.18
N MET A 147 3.84 -3.53 7.87
CA MET A 147 4.66 -3.83 6.71
C MET A 147 6.12 -4.04 7.09
N LYS A 148 6.79 -4.93 6.35
CA LYS A 148 8.23 -5.11 6.47
C LYS A 148 8.97 -3.92 5.85
N THR A 149 10.03 -3.44 6.51
CA THR A 149 10.85 -2.33 6.03
C THR A 149 11.37 -2.61 4.62
N ASN A 150 11.14 -1.67 3.73
CA ASN A 150 11.61 -1.69 2.36
C ASN A 150 11.76 -0.25 1.89
N PRO A 151 12.92 0.18 1.34
CA PRO A 151 13.14 1.58 0.96
C PRO A 151 12.09 2.14 0.00
N TYR A 152 11.65 1.34 -0.99
CA TYR A 152 10.60 1.73 -1.93
C TYR A 152 9.27 2.00 -1.21
N LEU A 153 8.85 1.09 -0.32
CA LEU A 153 7.60 1.25 0.43
C LEU A 153 7.69 2.40 1.44
N MET A 154 8.82 2.55 2.13
CA MET A 154 9.02 3.63 3.10
C MET A 154 8.96 5.01 2.44
N ASP A 155 9.48 5.17 1.22
CA ASP A 155 9.35 6.41 0.46
C ASP A 155 7.91 6.64 -0.02
N LEU A 156 7.26 5.58 -0.52
CA LEU A 156 5.88 5.63 -1.02
C LEU A 156 4.85 5.94 0.07
N PHE A 157 5.07 5.40 1.28
CA PHE A 157 4.15 5.53 2.42
C PHE A 157 4.65 6.51 3.49
N TYR A 158 5.61 7.39 3.16
CA TYR A 158 6.25 8.30 4.11
C TYR A 158 5.26 9.16 4.92
N ASP A 159 4.20 9.65 4.28
CA ASP A 159 3.21 10.54 4.87
C ASP A 159 2.01 9.79 5.52
N TYR A 160 2.08 8.44 5.63
CA TYR A 160 0.95 7.64 6.10
C TYR A 160 1.27 6.85 7.37
N PRO A 161 0.26 6.60 8.24
CA PRO A 161 0.44 5.82 9.47
C PRO A 161 0.66 4.33 9.13
N VAL A 162 1.91 3.91 9.14
CA VAL A 162 2.33 2.53 8.86
C VAL A 162 3.19 2.03 10.01
N LEU A 163 2.91 0.83 10.49
CA LEU A 163 3.82 0.16 11.42
C LEU A 163 4.89 -0.62 10.64
N TRP A 164 6.11 -0.11 10.70
CA TRP A 164 7.27 -0.73 10.06
C TRP A 164 7.95 -1.72 10.99
N VAL A 165 8.18 -2.93 10.49
CA VAL A 165 8.92 -3.99 11.21
C VAL A 165 10.08 -4.51 10.37
N ASN A 166 11.13 -5.00 10.99
CA ASN A 166 12.24 -5.64 10.28
C ASN A 166 11.90 -7.08 9.91
N ASP A 167 11.19 -7.76 10.79
CA ASP A 167 10.63 -9.08 10.54
C ASP A 167 9.21 -9.19 11.11
N TYR A 168 8.35 -9.99 10.50
CA TYR A 168 6.99 -10.23 11.03
C TYR A 168 7.00 -11.00 12.34
N ALA A 169 8.09 -11.70 12.66
CA ALA A 169 8.29 -12.33 13.97
C ALA A 169 8.43 -11.30 15.12
N ASP A 170 8.77 -10.05 14.78
CA ASP A 170 8.84 -8.98 15.79
C ASP A 170 7.45 -8.45 16.20
N VAL A 171 6.39 -8.81 15.46
CA VAL A 171 5.03 -8.34 15.72
C VAL A 171 4.42 -9.11 16.89
N THR A 172 4.18 -8.40 17.98
CA THR A 172 3.54 -8.93 19.20
C THR A 172 2.36 -8.05 19.60
N GLU A 173 1.49 -8.54 20.48
CA GLU A 173 0.41 -7.73 21.06
C GLU A 173 0.95 -6.46 21.71
N ASP A 174 2.02 -6.59 22.52
CA ASP A 174 2.67 -5.45 23.20
C ASP A 174 3.19 -4.41 22.20
N LEU A 175 3.82 -4.85 21.09
CA LEU A 175 4.28 -3.93 20.05
C LEU A 175 3.12 -3.14 19.44
N LEU A 176 2.01 -3.80 19.15
CA LEU A 176 0.84 -3.17 18.57
C LEU A 176 0.18 -2.19 19.55
N GLU A 177 0.04 -2.57 20.81
CA GLU A 177 -0.49 -1.68 21.86
C GLU A 177 0.40 -0.46 22.09
N LEU A 178 1.72 -0.62 22.08
CA LEU A 178 2.68 0.49 22.19
C LEU A 178 2.54 1.47 21.03
N ASN A 179 2.15 1.00 19.85
CA ASN A 179 1.98 1.79 18.64
C ASN A 179 0.51 2.16 18.36
N ASN A 180 -0.38 2.12 19.36
CA ASN A 180 -1.79 2.48 19.19
C ASN A 180 -2.00 3.92 18.68
N HIS A 181 -1.06 4.83 18.89
CA HIS A 181 -1.09 6.18 18.33
C HIS A 181 -1.20 6.20 16.79
N LEU A 182 -0.61 5.22 16.10
CA LEU A 182 -0.75 5.10 14.63
C LEU A 182 -2.21 4.84 14.22
N TYR A 183 -2.95 4.08 15.03
CA TYR A 183 -4.38 3.89 14.78
C TYR A 183 -5.17 5.19 14.98
N GLU A 184 -4.84 5.96 15.99
CA GLU A 184 -5.45 7.28 16.23
C GLU A 184 -5.15 8.24 15.07
N GLU A 185 -3.90 8.29 14.60
CA GLU A 185 -3.51 9.03 13.41
C GLU A 185 -4.28 8.59 12.16
N ALA A 186 -4.45 7.29 11.96
CA ALA A 186 -5.19 6.75 10.83
C ALA A 186 -6.68 7.17 10.84
N GLN A 187 -7.29 7.34 12.04
CA GLN A 187 -8.68 7.81 12.15
C GLN A 187 -8.84 9.25 11.66
N GLU A 188 -7.84 10.10 11.91
CA GLU A 188 -7.86 11.53 11.58
C GLU A 188 -7.24 11.84 10.21
N MET A 189 -6.63 10.84 9.56
CA MET A 189 -5.89 11.01 8.30
C MET A 189 -6.77 11.61 7.20
N ASP A 190 -6.24 12.62 6.50
CA ASP A 190 -6.83 13.09 5.23
C ASP A 190 -6.59 12.05 4.12
N LEU A 191 -7.67 11.55 3.54
CA LEU A 191 -7.61 10.55 2.45
C LEU A 191 -7.41 11.19 1.06
N SER A 192 -7.51 12.49 0.93
CA SER A 192 -7.39 13.17 -0.36
C SER A 192 -6.04 12.94 -1.06
N PRO A 193 -4.88 12.89 -0.35
CA PRO A 193 -3.59 12.59 -0.97
C PRO A 193 -3.47 11.18 -1.56
N LEU A 194 -4.35 10.25 -1.16
CA LEU A 194 -4.40 8.90 -1.73
C LEU A 194 -5.00 8.85 -3.15
N THR A 195 -5.50 9.98 -3.65
CA THR A 195 -6.11 10.05 -4.98
C THR A 195 -5.09 10.29 -6.09
N LEU A 196 -5.26 9.63 -7.24
CA LEU A 196 -4.37 9.78 -8.38
C LEU A 196 -4.16 11.23 -8.85
N PRO A 197 -5.20 12.10 -8.92
CA PRO A 197 -4.97 13.49 -9.32
C PRO A 197 -3.95 14.21 -8.45
N ILE A 198 -4.07 14.10 -7.13
CA ILE A 198 -3.14 14.76 -6.20
C ILE A 198 -1.74 14.15 -6.29
N PHE A 199 -1.64 12.83 -6.45
CA PHE A 199 -0.35 12.16 -6.69
C PHE A 199 0.32 12.70 -7.97
N PHE A 200 -0.40 12.79 -9.10
CA PHE A 200 0.15 13.32 -10.34
C PHE A 200 0.56 14.78 -10.21
N ASP A 201 -0.25 15.61 -9.57
CA ASP A 201 0.07 17.02 -9.34
C ASP A 201 1.34 17.20 -8.51
N LYS A 202 1.53 16.38 -7.46
CA LYS A 202 2.76 16.36 -6.64
C LYS A 202 4.00 16.10 -7.50
N ILE A 203 3.93 15.09 -8.38
CA ILE A 203 5.02 14.73 -9.29
C ILE A 203 5.28 15.83 -10.32
N ILE A 204 4.24 16.28 -11.01
CA ILE A 204 4.34 17.31 -12.05
C ILE A 204 4.93 18.59 -11.46
N ASN A 205 4.41 19.06 -10.33
CA ASN A 205 4.92 20.28 -9.69
C ASN A 205 6.38 20.15 -9.26
N LYS A 206 6.79 18.98 -8.74
CA LYS A 206 8.19 18.72 -8.34
C LYS A 206 9.16 18.79 -9.51
N TYR A 207 8.81 18.23 -10.66
CA TYR A 207 9.75 18.04 -11.77
C TYR A 207 9.56 19.04 -12.94
N ALA A 208 8.34 19.55 -13.17
CA ALA A 208 8.09 20.56 -14.20
C ALA A 208 8.31 21.99 -13.67
N GLY A 209 7.98 22.27 -12.39
CA GLY A 209 8.17 23.58 -11.77
C GLY A 209 9.63 23.95 -11.48
N ALA A 210 10.54 22.98 -11.39
CA ALA A 210 11.98 23.22 -11.15
C ALA A 210 12.75 23.74 -12.36
N ASN A 211 12.10 23.90 -13.54
CA ASN A 211 12.73 24.28 -14.80
C ASN A 211 12.15 25.57 -15.41
N GLY A 212 11.51 26.42 -14.61
CA GLY A 212 11.02 27.77 -14.99
C GLY A 212 12.01 28.86 -14.58
#